data_f86eae27d02b28bf85236fcf36c168aa
#
_entry.id   f86eae27d02b28bf85236fcf36c168aa
#
_cell.length_a   1.000
_cell.length_b   1.000
_cell.length_c   1.000
_cell.angle_alpha   90.00
_cell.angle_beta   90.00
_cell.angle_gamma   90.00
#
_symmetry.space_group_name_H-M   'P 1'
#
loop_
_entity.id
_entity.type
_entity.pdbx_description
1 polymer ?
#
loop_
_entity_poly.entity_id
_entity_poly.type
_entity_poly.pdbx_seq_one_letter_code
_entity_poly.pdbx_strand_id
1 'polypeptide(L)'
;EIPTAAKLEVAENHGRPFHLIKFKPTYPNVEHLQLHELFHLKLIAEARREGHNMLFTVRKKQREAFIRSLEKHVTKLNKMGYQADSLSSYLTALQEGLARQIYNAPIDLFIEELIHADHPDMRPYQFQSLLALMSEAVHATTDPAIVELTPAVILSKSKTYNLLLAKQFHELYGVDLTFSFKPSPAELKLAQKFYDAFKEYRVDTAGG
;
A
#
# COMPACT_ATOMS: atom_id res chain seq x y z
N GLU A 1 11.64 -13.60 7.58
CA GLU A 1 11.43 -12.99 6.26
C GLU A 1 10.26 -12.01 6.32
N ILE A 2 10.37 -10.84 5.68
CA ILE A 2 9.29 -9.84 5.66
C ILE A 2 8.60 -9.86 4.29
N PRO A 3 7.25 -9.70 4.23
CA PRO A 3 6.51 -9.77 2.97
C PRO A 3 6.64 -8.49 2.11
N THR A 4 7.14 -7.41 2.69
CA THR A 4 7.31 -6.08 2.07
C THR A 4 8.80 -5.75 1.89
N ALA A 5 9.12 -4.72 1.09
CA ALA A 5 10.50 -4.27 0.91
C ALA A 5 11.10 -3.70 2.19
N ALA A 6 10.32 -2.92 2.95
CA ALA A 6 10.62 -2.46 4.30
C ALA A 6 9.38 -2.52 5.21
N LYS A 7 9.56 -2.42 6.52
CA LYS A 7 8.49 -2.41 7.51
C LYS A 7 8.97 -1.85 8.84
N LEU A 8 8.22 -0.91 9.37
CA LEU A 8 8.33 -0.47 10.77
C LEU A 8 7.58 -1.42 11.71
N GLU A 9 8.22 -1.86 12.78
CA GLU A 9 7.61 -2.51 13.93
C GLU A 9 7.72 -1.61 15.16
N VAL A 10 6.60 -1.02 15.52
CA VAL A 10 6.52 -0.10 16.66
C VAL A 10 6.66 -0.86 17.96
N ALA A 11 7.52 -0.37 18.87
CA ALA A 11 7.92 -1.04 20.11
C ALA A 11 6.73 -1.55 20.95
N GLU A 12 5.75 -0.68 21.17
CA GLU A 12 4.60 -0.94 22.04
C GLU A 12 3.69 -2.05 21.49
N ASN A 13 3.58 -2.16 20.16
CA ASN A 13 2.78 -3.21 19.51
C ASN A 13 3.41 -4.61 19.66
N HIS A 14 4.67 -4.66 20.10
CA HIS A 14 5.46 -5.89 20.22
C HIS A 14 6.01 -6.11 21.63
N GLY A 15 5.63 -5.29 22.63
CA GLY A 15 6.12 -5.39 23.99
C GLY A 15 7.64 -5.23 24.12
N ARG A 16 8.27 -4.40 23.29
CA ARG A 16 9.71 -4.16 23.25
C ARG A 16 10.05 -2.74 23.71
N PRO A 17 11.26 -2.50 24.25
CA PRO A 17 11.72 -1.15 24.60
C PRO A 17 12.30 -0.35 23.43
N PHE A 18 12.26 -0.87 22.20
CA PHE A 18 12.79 -0.23 21.00
C PHE A 18 11.89 -0.49 19.78
N HIS A 19 11.85 0.47 18.87
CA HIS A 19 11.28 0.31 17.53
C HIS A 19 12.26 -0.46 16.64
N LEU A 20 11.75 -1.14 15.60
CA LEU A 20 12.57 -1.91 14.69
C LEU A 20 12.13 -1.65 13.25
N ILE A 21 13.07 -1.22 12.41
CA ILE A 21 12.88 -1.17 10.96
C ILE A 21 13.51 -2.42 10.36
N LYS A 22 12.70 -3.23 9.70
CA LYS A 22 13.12 -4.39 8.93
C LYS A 22 13.10 -4.04 7.45
N PHE A 23 14.11 -4.46 6.72
CA PHE A 23 14.18 -4.24 5.27
C PHE A 23 14.85 -5.41 4.55
N LYS A 24 14.59 -5.53 3.25
CA LYS A 24 15.27 -6.47 2.36
C LYS A 24 16.56 -5.82 1.83
N PRO A 25 17.76 -6.27 2.23
CA PRO A 25 19.00 -5.60 1.84
C PRO A 25 19.30 -5.67 0.34
N THR A 26 18.63 -6.57 -0.38
CA THR A 26 18.74 -6.72 -1.84
C THR A 26 17.78 -5.82 -2.61
N TYR A 27 16.92 -5.08 -1.91
CA TYR A 27 15.96 -4.17 -2.57
C TYR A 27 16.68 -2.91 -3.05
N PRO A 28 16.33 -2.39 -4.25
CA PRO A 28 16.97 -1.18 -4.77
C PRO A 28 16.77 0.02 -3.86
N ASN A 29 17.86 0.73 -3.56
CA ASN A 29 17.83 2.00 -2.81
C ASN A 29 17.08 1.91 -1.47
N VAL A 30 17.48 0.93 -0.69
CA VAL A 30 16.90 0.63 0.64
C VAL A 30 16.99 1.83 1.60
N GLU A 31 17.92 2.75 1.38
CA GLU A 31 18.11 3.99 2.14
C GLU A 31 16.84 4.87 2.11
N HIS A 32 16.21 4.99 0.93
CA HIS A 32 14.93 5.69 0.82
C HIS A 32 13.84 4.99 1.62
N LEU A 33 13.74 3.66 1.53
CA LEU A 33 12.73 2.89 2.26
C LEU A 33 12.94 2.97 3.78
N GLN A 34 14.19 3.00 4.25
CA GLN A 34 14.49 3.22 5.67
C GLN A 34 14.05 4.61 6.13
N LEU A 35 14.30 5.64 5.32
CA LEU A 35 13.84 7.00 5.60
C LEU A 35 12.31 7.08 5.62
N HIS A 36 11.63 6.44 4.68
CA HIS A 36 10.17 6.33 4.63
C HIS A 36 9.60 5.74 5.94
N GLU A 37 10.16 4.63 6.41
CA GLU A 37 9.73 4.01 7.69
C GLU A 37 10.05 4.88 8.91
N LEU A 38 11.11 5.69 8.87
CA LEU A 38 11.40 6.69 9.90
C LEU A 38 10.37 7.81 9.93
N PHE A 39 9.87 8.25 8.77
CA PHE A 39 8.77 9.22 8.70
C PHE A 39 7.47 8.64 9.28
N HIS A 40 7.14 7.36 9.01
CA HIS A 40 6.04 6.70 9.69
C HIS A 40 6.21 6.74 11.21
N LEU A 41 7.39 6.43 11.72
CA LEU A 41 7.66 6.50 13.16
C LEU A 41 7.53 7.92 13.72
N LYS A 42 8.02 8.92 13.01
CA LYS A 42 7.88 10.34 13.36
C LYS A 42 6.41 10.72 13.49
N LEU A 43 5.60 10.44 12.47
CA LEU A 43 4.16 10.75 12.47
C LEU A 43 3.42 10.04 13.61
N ILE A 44 3.72 8.76 13.87
CA ILE A 44 3.15 8.01 15.00
C ILE A 44 3.54 8.66 16.34
N ALA A 45 4.79 9.06 16.52
CA ALA A 45 5.25 9.71 17.74
C ALA A 45 4.59 11.08 17.96
N GLU A 46 4.41 11.86 16.90
CA GLU A 46 3.71 13.14 16.91
C GLU A 46 2.23 12.96 17.25
N ALA A 47 1.53 12.06 16.56
CA ALA A 47 0.12 11.76 16.82
C ALA A 47 -0.13 11.28 18.26
N ARG A 48 0.79 10.49 18.83
CA ARG A 48 0.71 10.06 20.23
C ARG A 48 0.89 11.21 21.21
N ARG A 49 1.84 12.10 20.95
CA ARG A 49 2.08 13.28 21.79
C ARG A 49 0.87 14.20 21.82
N GLU A 50 0.15 14.29 20.71
CA GLU A 50 -1.06 15.11 20.55
C GLU A 50 -2.35 14.39 20.97
N GLY A 51 -2.28 13.11 21.32
CA GLY A 51 -3.44 12.31 21.71
C GLY A 51 -4.34 11.90 20.54
N HIS A 52 -3.87 12.02 19.30
CA HIS A 52 -4.62 11.76 18.06
C HIS A 52 -4.25 10.43 17.38
N ASN A 53 -3.47 9.57 18.03
CA ASN A 53 -3.05 8.31 17.44
C ASN A 53 -4.21 7.32 17.30
N MET A 54 -4.82 7.27 16.13
CA MET A 54 -5.91 6.34 15.81
C MET A 54 -5.36 5.03 15.24
N LEU A 55 -5.79 3.90 15.81
CA LEU A 55 -5.46 2.58 15.31
C LEU A 55 -6.48 2.14 14.24
N PHE A 56 -6.03 1.97 13.01
CA PHE A 56 -6.83 1.37 11.95
C PHE A 56 -6.82 -0.16 12.09
N THR A 57 -7.97 -0.75 12.39
CA THR A 57 -8.12 -2.18 12.57
C THR A 57 -9.26 -2.74 11.74
N VAL A 58 -9.06 -3.91 11.15
CA VAL A 58 -10.13 -4.64 10.47
C VAL A 58 -10.88 -5.50 11.50
N ARG A 59 -12.12 -5.14 11.80
CA ARG A 59 -12.97 -5.84 12.77
C ARG A 59 -13.41 -7.21 12.22
N LYS A 60 -13.69 -8.17 13.10
CA LYS A 60 -14.17 -9.53 12.74
C LYS A 60 -15.34 -9.47 11.75
N LYS A 61 -16.36 -8.64 12.01
CA LYS A 61 -17.53 -8.46 11.12
C LYS A 61 -17.13 -8.01 9.71
N GLN A 62 -16.12 -7.16 9.57
CA GLN A 62 -15.62 -6.71 8.27
C GLN A 62 -14.90 -7.83 7.53
N ARG A 63 -14.09 -8.65 8.25
CA ARG A 63 -13.43 -9.84 7.68
C ARG A 63 -14.45 -10.84 7.14
N GLU A 64 -15.48 -11.17 7.94
CA GLU A 64 -16.54 -12.06 7.53
C GLU A 64 -17.33 -11.54 6.33
N ALA A 65 -17.66 -10.25 6.30
CA ALA A 65 -18.33 -9.63 5.16
C ALA A 65 -17.45 -9.67 3.89
N PHE A 66 -16.14 -9.45 4.02
CA PHE A 66 -15.19 -9.56 2.93
C PHE A 66 -15.19 -11.00 2.37
N ILE A 67 -15.02 -12.00 3.21
CA ILE A 67 -15.01 -13.42 2.78
C ILE A 67 -16.33 -13.79 2.09
N ARG A 68 -17.49 -13.42 2.66
CA ARG A 68 -18.79 -13.65 2.03
C ARG A 68 -18.91 -13.01 0.65
N SER A 69 -18.34 -11.80 0.47
CA SER A 69 -18.36 -11.14 -0.84
C SER A 69 -17.59 -11.88 -1.93
N LEU A 70 -16.72 -12.81 -1.55
CA LEU A 70 -15.88 -13.60 -2.45
C LEU A 70 -16.35 -15.04 -2.66
N GLU A 71 -17.51 -15.46 -2.12
CA GLU A 71 -18.00 -16.85 -2.20
C GLU A 71 -18.04 -17.42 -3.63
N LYS A 72 -18.50 -16.62 -4.61
CA LYS A 72 -18.52 -17.04 -6.02
C LYS A 72 -17.11 -17.30 -6.55
N HIS A 73 -16.15 -16.50 -6.15
CA HIS A 73 -14.76 -16.66 -6.57
C HIS A 73 -14.11 -17.88 -5.91
N VAL A 74 -14.36 -18.09 -4.63
CA VAL A 74 -13.94 -19.29 -3.89
C VAL A 74 -14.49 -20.56 -4.55
N THR A 75 -15.78 -20.56 -4.92
CA THR A 75 -16.41 -21.68 -5.63
C THR A 75 -15.72 -21.95 -6.98
N LYS A 76 -15.31 -20.90 -7.72
CA LYS A 76 -14.53 -21.04 -8.96
C LYS A 76 -13.20 -21.73 -8.69
N LEU A 77 -12.43 -21.26 -7.69
CA LEU A 77 -11.11 -21.78 -7.37
C LEU A 77 -11.17 -23.23 -6.86
N ASN A 78 -12.20 -23.58 -6.06
CA ASN A 78 -12.45 -24.97 -5.65
C ASN A 78 -12.68 -25.90 -6.87
N LYS A 79 -13.43 -25.44 -7.87
CA LYS A 79 -13.64 -26.19 -9.13
C LYS A 79 -12.36 -26.36 -9.95
N MET A 80 -11.39 -25.45 -9.78
CA MET A 80 -10.05 -25.53 -10.39
C MET A 80 -9.10 -26.45 -9.61
N GLY A 81 -9.56 -27.05 -8.48
CA GLY A 81 -8.79 -28.01 -7.68
C GLY A 81 -8.00 -27.43 -6.52
N TYR A 82 -8.17 -26.13 -6.19
CA TYR A 82 -7.50 -25.52 -5.04
C TYR A 82 -8.10 -26.03 -3.73
N GLN A 83 -7.23 -26.37 -2.77
CA GLN A 83 -7.61 -26.91 -1.46
C GLN A 83 -8.13 -25.82 -0.52
N ALA A 84 -9.07 -26.17 0.37
CA ALA A 84 -9.71 -25.23 1.28
C ALA A 84 -8.72 -24.45 2.17
N ASP A 85 -7.69 -25.11 2.71
CA ASP A 85 -6.68 -24.48 3.56
C ASP A 85 -5.83 -23.47 2.78
N SER A 86 -5.43 -23.80 1.54
CA SER A 86 -4.72 -22.88 0.64
C SER A 86 -5.57 -21.67 0.30
N LEU A 87 -6.89 -21.88 0.06
CA LEU A 87 -7.82 -20.79 -0.22
C LEU A 87 -8.03 -19.88 1.00
N SER A 88 -8.12 -20.44 2.20
CA SER A 88 -8.25 -19.65 3.43
C SER A 88 -7.04 -18.74 3.64
N SER A 89 -5.83 -19.27 3.48
CA SER A 89 -4.58 -18.52 3.57
C SER A 89 -4.50 -17.44 2.50
N TYR A 90 -4.88 -17.76 1.27
CA TYR A 90 -4.93 -16.83 0.14
C TYR A 90 -5.91 -15.66 0.38
N LEU A 91 -7.14 -15.95 0.81
CA LEU A 91 -8.14 -14.91 1.11
C LEU A 91 -7.71 -14.00 2.25
N THR A 92 -7.06 -14.57 3.27
CA THR A 92 -6.49 -13.79 4.37
C THR A 92 -5.40 -12.84 3.85
N ALA A 93 -4.48 -13.33 3.03
CA ALA A 93 -3.42 -12.51 2.43
C ALA A 93 -3.98 -11.39 1.53
N LEU A 94 -5.01 -11.67 0.72
CA LEU A 94 -5.69 -10.64 -0.09
C LEU A 94 -6.33 -9.56 0.78
N GLN A 95 -7.01 -9.96 1.85
CA GLN A 95 -7.65 -9.01 2.75
C GLN A 95 -6.64 -8.13 3.46
N GLU A 96 -5.57 -8.70 3.98
CA GLU A 96 -4.51 -7.97 4.67
C GLU A 96 -3.76 -7.05 3.72
N GLY A 97 -3.49 -7.50 2.48
CA GLY A 97 -2.87 -6.70 1.45
C GLY A 97 -3.71 -5.47 1.08
N LEU A 98 -5.01 -5.69 0.82
CA LEU A 98 -5.93 -4.59 0.50
C LEU A 98 -6.12 -3.63 1.68
N ALA A 99 -6.23 -4.14 2.92
CA ALA A 99 -6.34 -3.29 4.10
C ALA A 99 -5.10 -2.40 4.28
N ARG A 100 -3.90 -2.97 4.08
CA ARG A 100 -2.65 -2.17 4.09
C ARG A 100 -2.67 -1.07 3.04
N GLN A 101 -3.06 -1.36 1.80
CA GLN A 101 -3.16 -0.33 0.76
C GLN A 101 -4.14 0.78 1.14
N ILE A 102 -5.32 0.44 1.67
CA ILE A 102 -6.35 1.42 2.05
C ILE A 102 -5.86 2.35 3.17
N TYR A 103 -5.20 1.80 4.18
CA TYR A 103 -4.81 2.57 5.36
C TYR A 103 -3.49 3.31 5.18
N ASN A 104 -2.55 2.75 4.41
CA ASN A 104 -1.25 3.37 4.23
C ASN A 104 -1.21 4.37 3.06
N ALA A 105 -1.98 4.14 1.98
CA ALA A 105 -1.84 4.97 0.79
C ALA A 105 -1.90 6.49 1.04
N PRO A 106 -2.81 7.05 1.86
CA PRO A 106 -2.81 8.49 2.14
C PRO A 106 -1.56 8.93 2.91
N ILE A 107 -1.10 8.12 3.86
CA ILE A 107 0.09 8.39 4.68
C ILE A 107 1.35 8.30 3.82
N ASP A 108 1.44 7.28 2.97
CA ASP A 108 2.56 7.07 2.06
C ASP A 108 2.68 8.23 1.06
N LEU A 109 1.57 8.70 0.47
CA LEU A 109 1.57 9.89 -0.39
C LEU A 109 2.12 11.12 0.34
N PHE A 110 1.71 11.35 1.58
CA PHE A 110 2.19 12.46 2.39
C PHE A 110 3.68 12.34 2.71
N ILE A 111 4.13 11.16 3.13
CA ILE A 111 5.55 10.89 3.43
C ILE A 111 6.43 11.11 2.20
N GLU A 112 6.00 10.62 1.04
CA GLU A 112 6.78 10.77 -0.19
C GLU A 112 6.93 12.24 -0.62
N GLU A 113 5.90 13.07 -0.42
CA GLU A 113 6.01 14.52 -0.65
C GLU A 113 6.98 15.18 0.33
N LEU A 114 6.94 14.81 1.62
CA LEU A 114 7.89 15.33 2.62
C LEU A 114 9.34 14.94 2.30
N ILE A 115 9.59 13.68 1.98
CA ILE A 115 10.93 13.21 1.60
C ILE A 115 11.43 13.99 0.38
N HIS A 116 10.59 14.13 -0.65
CA HIS A 116 10.96 14.85 -1.86
C HIS A 116 11.26 16.33 -1.62
N ALA A 117 10.50 16.98 -0.74
CA ALA A 117 10.67 18.39 -0.42
C ALA A 117 11.89 18.62 0.49
N ASP A 118 11.98 17.89 1.60
CA ASP A 118 12.90 18.18 2.69
C ASP A 118 14.28 17.49 2.52
N HIS A 119 14.35 16.44 1.67
CA HIS A 119 15.57 15.65 1.47
C HIS A 119 15.97 15.58 -0.02
N PRO A 120 16.41 16.69 -0.65
CA PRO A 120 16.72 16.70 -2.09
C PRO A 120 17.79 15.69 -2.50
N ASP A 121 18.74 15.40 -1.62
CA ASP A 121 19.79 14.40 -1.86
C ASP A 121 19.26 12.97 -1.95
N MET A 122 18.05 12.72 -1.40
CA MET A 122 17.38 11.41 -1.47
C MET A 122 16.54 11.21 -2.74
N ARG A 123 16.28 12.26 -3.53
CA ARG A 123 15.42 12.17 -4.72
C ARG A 123 15.84 11.10 -5.73
N PRO A 124 17.14 10.88 -6.04
CA PRO A 124 17.53 9.79 -6.94
C PRO A 124 17.21 8.40 -6.37
N TYR A 125 17.40 8.21 -5.07
CA TYR A 125 17.09 6.95 -4.37
C TYR A 125 15.57 6.74 -4.28
N GLN A 126 14.83 7.79 -3.96
CA GLN A 126 13.37 7.80 -3.95
C GLN A 126 12.80 7.42 -5.32
N PHE A 127 13.28 8.07 -6.40
CA PHE A 127 12.86 7.76 -7.77
C PHE A 127 13.02 6.27 -8.09
N GLN A 128 14.20 5.71 -7.83
CA GLN A 128 14.50 4.32 -8.19
C GLN A 128 13.72 3.31 -7.34
N SER A 129 13.58 3.54 -6.04
CA SER A 129 12.82 2.65 -5.17
C SER A 129 11.33 2.68 -5.47
N LEU A 130 10.75 3.87 -5.71
CA LEU A 130 9.35 4.01 -6.11
C LEU A 130 9.09 3.38 -7.49
N LEU A 131 10.01 3.53 -8.44
CA LEU A 131 9.91 2.87 -9.75
C LEU A 131 9.92 1.34 -9.61
N ALA A 132 10.76 0.79 -8.74
CA ALA A 132 10.80 -0.64 -8.46
C ALA A 132 9.47 -1.12 -7.83
N LEU A 133 8.97 -0.43 -6.81
CA LEU A 133 7.67 -0.73 -6.17
C LEU A 133 6.51 -0.67 -7.17
N MET A 134 6.48 0.33 -8.03
CA MET A 134 5.46 0.41 -9.08
C MET A 134 5.58 -0.69 -10.13
N SER A 135 6.78 -1.10 -10.48
CA SER A 135 7.00 -2.23 -11.41
C SER A 135 6.45 -3.54 -10.81
N GLU A 136 6.67 -3.78 -9.52
CA GLU A 136 6.08 -4.92 -8.81
C GLU A 136 4.54 -4.82 -8.78
N ALA A 137 3.99 -3.63 -8.52
CA ALA A 137 2.55 -3.40 -8.49
C ALA A 137 1.90 -3.56 -9.87
N VAL A 138 2.56 -3.12 -10.95
CA VAL A 138 2.13 -3.37 -12.34
C VAL A 138 2.08 -4.87 -12.58
N HIS A 139 3.16 -5.61 -12.27
CA HIS A 139 3.19 -7.07 -12.43
C HIS A 139 2.04 -7.73 -11.63
N ALA A 140 1.89 -7.41 -10.36
CA ALA A 140 0.84 -7.97 -9.49
C ALA A 140 -0.59 -7.70 -9.97
N THR A 141 -0.80 -6.67 -10.79
CA THR A 141 -2.15 -6.28 -11.26
C THR A 141 -2.39 -6.53 -12.75
N THR A 142 -1.37 -6.96 -13.51
CA THR A 142 -1.47 -7.16 -14.97
C THR A 142 -0.99 -8.52 -15.45
N ASP A 143 -0.24 -9.27 -14.63
CA ASP A 143 0.19 -10.62 -14.96
C ASP A 143 -1.04 -11.55 -15.12
N PRO A 144 -1.18 -12.26 -16.27
CA PRO A 144 -2.37 -13.07 -16.55
C PRO A 144 -2.66 -14.15 -15.50
N ALA A 145 -1.62 -14.79 -14.95
CA ALA A 145 -1.80 -15.84 -13.96
C ALA A 145 -2.31 -15.28 -12.61
N ILE A 146 -1.79 -14.11 -12.20
CA ILE A 146 -2.25 -13.41 -11.00
C ILE A 146 -3.69 -12.91 -11.20
N VAL A 147 -3.98 -12.30 -12.36
CA VAL A 147 -5.30 -11.78 -12.70
C VAL A 147 -6.35 -12.87 -12.72
N GLU A 148 -6.04 -14.07 -13.24
CA GLU A 148 -6.98 -15.20 -13.27
C GLU A 148 -7.37 -15.68 -11.86
N LEU A 149 -6.43 -15.66 -10.92
CA LEU A 149 -6.61 -16.12 -9.55
C LEU A 149 -7.17 -15.02 -8.61
N THR A 150 -7.08 -13.75 -8.99
CA THR A 150 -7.49 -12.65 -8.12
C THR A 150 -8.94 -12.23 -8.41
N PRO A 151 -9.80 -12.06 -7.37
CA PRO A 151 -11.14 -11.52 -7.57
C PRO A 151 -11.10 -10.15 -8.26
N ALA A 152 -11.90 -9.98 -9.31
CA ALA A 152 -11.90 -8.74 -10.12
C ALA A 152 -12.10 -7.47 -9.29
N VAL A 153 -12.94 -7.54 -8.23
CA VAL A 153 -13.17 -6.40 -7.32
C VAL A 153 -11.92 -6.04 -6.51
N ILE A 154 -11.11 -7.02 -6.12
CA ILE A 154 -9.87 -6.81 -5.39
C ILE A 154 -8.81 -6.23 -6.33
N LEU A 155 -8.69 -6.82 -7.52
CA LEU A 155 -7.77 -6.34 -8.56
C LEU A 155 -8.05 -4.88 -8.93
N SER A 156 -9.33 -4.53 -9.16
CA SER A 156 -9.73 -3.16 -9.50
C SER A 156 -9.43 -2.17 -8.37
N LYS A 157 -9.69 -2.54 -7.11
CA LYS A 157 -9.34 -1.71 -5.94
C LYS A 157 -7.83 -1.53 -5.82
N SER A 158 -7.06 -2.62 -5.91
CA SER A 158 -5.59 -2.55 -5.86
C SER A 158 -5.03 -1.66 -6.98
N LYS A 159 -5.52 -1.80 -8.22
CA LYS A 159 -5.16 -0.88 -9.32
C LYS A 159 -5.46 0.57 -8.97
N THR A 160 -6.64 0.86 -8.44
CA THR A 160 -7.04 2.24 -8.09
C THR A 160 -6.06 2.86 -7.08
N TYR A 161 -5.65 2.13 -6.03
CA TYR A 161 -4.67 2.63 -5.07
C TYR A 161 -3.26 2.78 -5.67
N ASN A 162 -2.83 1.85 -6.51
CA ASN A 162 -1.55 1.97 -7.20
C ASN A 162 -1.53 3.13 -8.22
N LEU A 163 -2.66 3.46 -8.82
CA LEU A 163 -2.79 4.64 -9.68
C LEU A 163 -2.65 5.96 -8.91
N LEU A 164 -2.98 6.02 -7.62
CA LEU A 164 -2.69 7.19 -6.76
C LEU A 164 -1.18 7.43 -6.68
N LEU A 165 -0.42 6.37 -6.37
CA LEU A 165 1.04 6.45 -6.31
C LEU A 165 1.66 6.80 -7.66
N ALA A 166 1.13 6.25 -8.76
CA ALA A 166 1.60 6.58 -10.11
C ALA A 166 1.34 8.05 -10.49
N LYS A 167 0.20 8.63 -10.04
CA LYS A 167 -0.08 10.07 -10.22
C LYS A 167 0.88 10.93 -9.44
N GLN A 168 1.14 10.60 -8.18
CA GLN A 168 2.12 11.30 -7.38
C GLN A 168 3.52 11.20 -8.00
N PHE A 169 3.92 10.02 -8.46
CA PHE A 169 5.20 9.83 -9.13
C PHE A 169 5.33 10.72 -10.39
N HIS A 170 4.23 10.87 -11.14
CA HIS A 170 4.20 11.80 -12.25
C HIS A 170 4.37 13.26 -11.80
N GLU A 171 3.72 13.69 -10.72
CA GLU A 171 3.89 15.04 -10.18
C GLU A 171 5.33 15.30 -9.69
N LEU A 172 5.94 14.33 -9.00
CA LEU A 172 7.28 14.47 -8.44
C LEU A 172 8.40 14.42 -9.49
N TYR A 173 8.22 13.61 -10.55
CA TYR A 173 9.31 13.25 -11.48
C TYR A 173 8.99 13.47 -12.95
N GLY A 174 7.78 13.87 -13.31
CA GLY A 174 7.36 14.08 -14.70
C GLY A 174 7.17 12.80 -15.53
N VAL A 175 7.21 11.61 -14.91
CA VAL A 175 7.10 10.32 -15.59
C VAL A 175 5.73 9.69 -15.34
N ASP A 176 4.90 9.58 -16.39
CA ASP A 176 3.58 8.96 -16.28
C ASP A 176 3.65 7.43 -16.45
N LEU A 177 3.37 6.71 -15.38
CA LEU A 177 3.30 5.25 -15.32
C LEU A 177 1.86 4.72 -15.22
N THR A 178 0.85 5.59 -15.26
CA THR A 178 -0.56 5.19 -15.08
C THR A 178 -1.02 4.16 -16.11
N PHE A 179 -0.61 4.30 -17.36
CA PHE A 179 -0.98 3.40 -18.44
C PHE A 179 -0.39 1.98 -18.31
N SER A 180 0.72 1.84 -17.60
CA SER A 180 1.33 0.52 -17.36
C SER A 180 0.40 -0.43 -16.60
N PHE A 181 -0.50 0.10 -15.77
CA PHE A 181 -1.51 -0.67 -15.04
C PHE A 181 -2.69 -1.14 -15.90
N LYS A 182 -2.76 -0.76 -17.17
CA LYS A 182 -3.91 -1.04 -18.06
C LYS A 182 -5.26 -0.75 -17.37
N PRO A 183 -5.46 0.48 -16.86
CA PRO A 183 -6.65 0.82 -16.11
C PRO A 183 -7.88 0.97 -16.99
N SER A 184 -9.05 0.65 -16.43
CA SER A 184 -10.32 1.05 -17.01
C SER A 184 -10.57 2.55 -16.79
N PRO A 185 -11.45 3.19 -17.59
CA PRO A 185 -11.84 4.58 -17.38
C PRO A 185 -12.44 4.83 -15.98
N ALA A 186 -13.13 3.85 -15.40
CA ALA A 186 -13.70 3.94 -14.06
C ALA A 186 -12.61 3.95 -12.98
N GLU A 187 -11.56 3.13 -13.11
CA GLU A 187 -10.42 3.10 -12.19
C GLU A 187 -9.63 4.41 -12.26
N LEU A 188 -9.38 4.93 -13.46
CA LEU A 188 -8.73 6.24 -13.62
C LEU A 188 -9.53 7.37 -12.97
N LYS A 189 -10.85 7.41 -13.20
CA LYS A 189 -11.73 8.42 -12.60
C LYS A 189 -11.75 8.32 -11.08
N LEU A 190 -11.81 7.11 -10.53
CA LEU A 190 -11.83 6.89 -9.09
C LEU A 190 -10.48 7.25 -8.44
N ALA A 191 -9.37 6.87 -9.08
CA ALA A 191 -8.03 7.25 -8.64
C ALA A 191 -7.86 8.77 -8.64
N GLN A 192 -8.32 9.47 -9.70
CA GLN A 192 -8.27 10.93 -9.74
C GLN A 192 -9.06 11.54 -8.57
N LYS A 193 -10.31 11.08 -8.36
CA LYS A 193 -11.13 11.57 -7.25
C LYS A 193 -10.46 11.40 -5.88
N PHE A 194 -9.82 10.26 -5.63
CA PHE A 194 -9.11 10.01 -4.37
C PHE A 194 -7.86 10.89 -4.25
N TYR A 195 -7.13 11.07 -5.35
CA TYR A 195 -5.95 11.92 -5.36
C TYR A 195 -6.30 13.40 -5.12
N ASP A 196 -7.37 13.90 -5.75
CA ASP A 196 -7.89 15.25 -5.52
C ASP A 196 -8.33 15.45 -4.07
N ALA A 197 -9.04 14.46 -3.50
CA ALA A 197 -9.43 14.48 -2.10
C ALA A 197 -8.22 14.48 -1.16
N PHE A 198 -7.20 13.69 -1.46
CA PHE A 198 -5.94 13.73 -0.71
C PHE A 198 -5.31 15.13 -0.74
N LYS A 199 -5.22 15.75 -1.93
CA LYS A 199 -4.64 17.12 -2.07
C LYS A 199 -5.46 18.18 -1.36
N GLU A 200 -6.80 18.05 -1.33
CA GLU A 200 -7.72 18.99 -0.70
C GLU A 200 -7.74 18.90 0.83
N TYR A 201 -7.77 17.66 1.36
CA TYR A 201 -8.00 17.44 2.79
C TYR A 201 -6.77 17.13 3.60
N ARG A 202 -5.60 16.97 2.97
CA ARG A 202 -4.38 16.78 3.73
C ARG A 202 -4.08 18.02 4.58
N VAL A 203 -3.67 17.79 5.80
CA VAL A 203 -3.13 18.82 6.69
C VAL A 203 -1.70 18.44 7.06
N ASP A 204 -0.83 19.42 7.22
CA ASP A 204 0.60 19.22 7.51
C ASP A 204 0.86 18.88 8.99
N THR A 205 -0.07 18.13 9.61
CA THR A 205 0.02 17.69 11.00
C THR A 205 -0.30 16.21 11.12
N ALA A 206 0.26 15.58 12.16
CA ALA A 206 0.06 14.16 12.44
C ALA A 206 -1.38 13.73 12.74
N GLY A 207 -2.31 14.68 12.91
CA GLY A 207 -3.73 14.44 13.18
C GLY A 207 -4.65 14.70 11.99
N GLY A 208 -4.09 15.04 10.83
CA GLY A 208 -4.83 15.36 9.60
C GLY A 208 -5.12 14.17 8.70
#